data_13dde2634a428b0d241671f306e9483c
#
_entry.id   13dde2634a428b0d241671f306e9483c
#
_cell.length_a   1.000
_cell.length_b   1.000
_cell.length_c   1.000
_cell.angle_alpha   90.00
_cell.angle_beta   90.00
_cell.angle_gamma   90.00
#
_symmetry.space_group_name_H-M   'P 1'
#
loop_
_entity.id
_entity.type
_entity.pdbx_description
1 polymer ?
#
loop_
_entity_poly.entity_id
_entity_poly.type
_entity_poly.pdbx_seq_one_letter_code
_entity_poly.pdbx_strand_id
1 'polypeptide(L)'
;MSPSVLLSFIIGYFLILIFISYVTSRKSTDNATFFIANRSSKWYLVAFGMIGTALSGVTFISVPGEVGNLAGSQFRYFQFVLGNSVGYFLVAYILLPLYYKMRLISIYEVIERTLGKVSHKTAAAIFLVSRVIGSAFRLYLVAIVLQRFIFDEMGVPFWLTIVICLLLIWAYTFRGGLKTIIITDSLQTVFLVASVFLSIYFICSSLNLNISQAFHAVKDSSYSKIFFTHDFISNKFHFTKQFLGGIFVTIGMFGLDQDLMQKNLSCKNLKDAQKNMISFTFIFVIINLFFLSVGALLYIYAHREGIPIPLDAATHQPRTDYLFPEIALNHFKGVPAIVFMLGLTAATFATTDSGLTALTTSFCIDFLNFDKKKNVPEKLMERNRTFVHIGFSFMILFVVLLFNAVNDASVVTAIFKVATYTYGPLIGLFAFSLFAKKRQVMDKATPYIVIIAPLLCFFIDKYSTVLLDGYVFAEELIIVNGILTFIGLWVMSTRKTNEQQILVNA
;
A
#
# COMPACT_ATOMS: atom_id res chain seq x y z
N MET A 1 22.10 -3.52 -21.62
CA MET A 1 22.67 -4.63 -20.80
C MET A 1 21.93 -5.88 -21.17
N SER A 2 22.58 -7.08 -21.20
CA SER A 2 21.82 -8.27 -21.60
C SER A 2 20.79 -8.65 -20.52
N PRO A 3 19.59 -9.10 -20.89
CA PRO A 3 18.55 -9.53 -19.95
C PRO A 3 19.02 -10.61 -18.97
N SER A 4 19.89 -11.51 -19.44
CA SER A 4 20.47 -12.58 -18.62
C SER A 4 21.32 -12.06 -17.47
N VAL A 5 22.03 -10.96 -17.65
CA VAL A 5 22.82 -10.33 -16.58
C VAL A 5 21.90 -9.68 -15.55
N LEU A 6 20.88 -8.93 -15.98
CA LEU A 6 19.88 -8.37 -15.06
C LEU A 6 19.19 -9.46 -14.25
N LEU A 7 18.78 -10.54 -14.92
CA LEU A 7 18.14 -11.70 -14.28
C LEU A 7 19.06 -12.35 -13.24
N SER A 8 20.38 -12.46 -13.51
CA SER A 8 21.33 -13.04 -12.56
C SER A 8 21.43 -12.25 -11.26
N PHE A 9 21.37 -10.92 -11.30
CA PHE A 9 21.34 -10.07 -10.11
C PHE A 9 20.01 -10.23 -9.34
N ILE A 10 18.89 -10.33 -10.05
CA ILE A 10 17.58 -10.57 -9.42
C ILE A 10 17.57 -11.95 -8.74
N ILE A 11 18.07 -12.99 -9.39
CA ILE A 11 18.20 -14.33 -8.78
C ILE A 11 19.11 -14.28 -7.55
N GLY A 12 20.26 -13.64 -7.63
CA GLY A 12 21.17 -13.46 -6.48
C GLY A 12 20.49 -12.77 -5.30
N TYR A 13 19.71 -11.73 -5.57
CA TYR A 13 18.92 -11.05 -4.56
C TYR A 13 17.88 -12.00 -3.90
N PHE A 14 17.15 -12.79 -4.69
CA PHE A 14 16.19 -13.76 -4.14
C PHE A 14 16.86 -14.88 -3.35
N LEU A 15 18.02 -15.34 -3.76
CA LEU A 15 18.79 -16.33 -2.99
C LEU A 15 19.15 -15.80 -1.60
N ILE A 16 19.49 -14.51 -1.49
CA ILE A 16 19.72 -13.86 -0.17
C ILE A 16 18.44 -13.86 0.66
N LEU A 17 17.29 -13.50 0.08
CA LEU A 17 16.01 -13.50 0.79
C LEU A 17 15.61 -14.91 1.27
N ILE A 18 15.76 -15.93 0.41
CA ILE A 18 15.50 -17.33 0.75
C ILE A 18 16.43 -17.81 1.87
N PHE A 19 17.72 -17.45 1.80
CA PHE A 19 18.69 -17.80 2.86
C PHE A 19 18.30 -17.16 4.20
N ILE A 20 17.93 -15.87 4.21
CA ILE A 20 17.45 -15.19 5.43
C ILE A 20 16.19 -15.87 5.96
N SER A 21 15.23 -16.17 5.07
CA SER A 21 14.01 -16.88 5.44
C SER A 21 14.31 -18.25 6.08
N TYR A 22 15.21 -19.00 5.47
CA TYR A 22 15.62 -20.29 6.01
C TYR A 22 16.24 -20.19 7.42
N VAL A 23 17.12 -19.22 7.65
CA VAL A 23 17.77 -18.99 8.95
C VAL A 23 16.76 -18.54 10.00
N THR A 24 15.84 -17.64 9.65
CA THR A 24 14.86 -17.05 10.58
C THR A 24 13.72 -17.99 10.91
N SER A 25 13.32 -18.88 9.98
CA SER A 25 12.21 -19.82 10.17
C SER A 25 12.59 -21.11 10.90
N ARG A 26 13.90 -21.38 11.08
CA ARG A 26 14.39 -22.63 11.72
C ARG A 26 13.85 -22.88 13.13
N LYS A 27 13.51 -21.84 13.89
CA LYS A 27 13.21 -21.93 15.33
C LYS A 27 11.73 -21.86 15.69
N SER A 28 10.82 -21.51 14.77
CA SER A 28 9.39 -21.50 15.06
C SER A 28 8.54 -21.38 13.79
N THR A 29 7.63 -22.33 13.61
CA THR A 29 6.64 -22.37 12.52
C THR A 29 5.21 -22.23 13.04
N ASP A 30 5.05 -21.98 14.35
CA ASP A 30 3.75 -21.88 15.00
C ASP A 30 2.92 -20.68 14.48
N ASN A 31 1.61 -20.80 14.61
CA ASN A 31 0.67 -19.78 14.12
C ASN A 31 0.84 -18.43 14.81
N ALA A 32 1.23 -18.40 16.10
CA ALA A 32 1.47 -17.13 16.81
C ALA A 32 2.68 -16.37 16.25
N THR A 33 3.75 -17.10 15.89
CA THR A 33 4.89 -16.48 15.18
C THR A 33 4.50 -16.02 13.79
N PHE A 34 3.70 -16.82 13.08
CA PHE A 34 3.26 -16.47 11.73
C PHE A 34 2.40 -15.20 11.72
N PHE A 35 1.42 -15.07 12.63
CA PHE A 35 0.46 -13.98 12.61
C PHE A 35 0.97 -12.70 13.24
N ILE A 36 1.65 -12.74 14.39
CA ILE A 36 2.05 -11.56 15.16
C ILE A 36 3.50 -11.57 15.65
N ALA A 37 4.35 -12.44 15.10
CA ALA A 37 5.76 -12.60 15.49
C ALA A 37 5.94 -12.71 17.03
N ASN A 38 5.01 -13.37 17.72
CA ASN A 38 4.98 -13.50 19.20
C ASN A 38 5.07 -12.17 19.97
N ARG A 39 4.71 -11.03 19.34
CA ARG A 39 4.85 -9.67 19.90
C ARG A 39 6.26 -9.39 20.46
N SER A 40 7.27 -9.84 19.76
CA SER A 40 8.68 -9.73 20.20
C SER A 40 9.55 -8.90 19.28
N SER A 41 8.94 -8.27 18.25
CA SER A 41 9.66 -7.49 17.24
C SER A 41 10.23 -6.20 17.84
N LYS A 42 11.47 -5.89 17.43
CA LYS A 42 12.12 -4.64 17.82
C LYS A 42 11.55 -3.48 16.99
N TRP A 43 11.10 -2.44 17.66
CA TRP A 43 10.39 -1.32 17.03
C TRP A 43 11.15 -0.68 15.86
N TYR A 44 12.47 -0.56 15.95
CA TYR A 44 13.27 0.04 14.88
C TYR A 44 13.37 -0.83 13.62
N LEU A 45 13.39 -2.17 13.77
CA LEU A 45 13.32 -3.08 12.62
C LEU A 45 11.94 -3.01 11.96
N VAL A 46 10.88 -2.92 12.78
CA VAL A 46 9.52 -2.77 12.26
C VAL A 46 9.38 -1.43 11.53
N ALA A 47 9.89 -0.32 12.10
CA ALA A 47 9.84 1.00 11.46
C ALA A 47 10.55 0.98 10.11
N PHE A 48 11.73 0.42 10.06
CA PHE A 48 12.52 0.36 8.85
C PHE A 48 11.88 -0.57 7.79
N GLY A 49 11.41 -1.77 8.18
CA GLY A 49 10.68 -2.67 7.29
C GLY A 49 9.36 -2.09 6.78
N MET A 50 8.64 -1.34 7.61
CA MET A 50 7.40 -0.65 7.20
C MET A 50 7.64 0.39 6.09
N ILE A 51 8.82 1.00 6.03
CA ILE A 51 9.17 1.91 4.93
C ILE A 51 9.11 1.17 3.59
N GLY A 52 9.74 0.00 3.48
CA GLY A 52 9.70 -0.83 2.28
C GLY A 52 8.29 -1.25 1.88
N THR A 53 7.44 -1.59 2.89
CA THR A 53 6.05 -1.96 2.63
C THR A 53 5.18 -0.76 2.21
N ALA A 54 5.42 0.42 2.77
CA ALA A 54 4.67 1.64 2.44
C ALA A 54 5.11 2.25 1.10
N LEU A 55 6.42 2.26 0.85
CA LEU A 55 7.04 2.75 -0.38
C LEU A 55 7.12 1.61 -1.40
N SER A 56 5.99 1.26 -1.97
CA SER A 56 5.89 0.18 -2.95
C SER A 56 6.55 0.53 -4.31
N GLY A 57 6.57 -0.45 -5.22
CA GLY A 57 6.96 -0.23 -6.61
C GLY A 57 6.17 0.90 -7.30
N VAL A 58 4.92 1.14 -6.86
CA VAL A 58 4.12 2.30 -7.29
C VAL A 58 4.81 3.62 -6.90
N THR A 59 5.22 3.75 -5.64
CA THR A 59 5.95 4.95 -5.20
C THR A 59 7.27 5.08 -5.95
N PHE A 60 7.95 3.97 -6.20
CA PHE A 60 9.26 3.97 -6.87
C PHE A 60 9.20 4.44 -8.33
N ILE A 61 8.15 4.08 -9.06
CA ILE A 61 7.99 4.40 -10.49
C ILE A 61 7.02 5.55 -10.71
N SER A 62 5.80 5.44 -10.17
CA SER A 62 4.70 6.36 -10.55
C SER A 62 4.85 7.72 -9.89
N VAL A 63 5.37 7.83 -8.66
CA VAL A 63 5.55 9.15 -8.03
C VAL A 63 6.57 10.01 -8.79
N PRO A 64 7.77 9.52 -9.17
CA PRO A 64 8.65 10.25 -10.07
C PRO A 64 8.03 10.52 -11.45
N GLY A 65 7.31 9.55 -12.01
CA GLY A 65 6.66 9.67 -13.33
C GLY A 65 5.60 10.77 -13.37
N GLU A 66 4.80 10.91 -12.32
CA GLU A 66 3.74 11.92 -12.25
C GLU A 66 4.25 13.37 -12.16
N VAL A 67 5.50 13.62 -11.76
CA VAL A 67 6.05 14.98 -11.58
C VAL A 67 5.95 15.83 -12.82
N GLY A 68 6.20 15.28 -13.99
CA GLY A 68 6.13 15.99 -15.26
C GLY A 68 4.90 15.67 -16.11
N ASN A 69 3.85 15.11 -15.51
CA ASN A 69 2.59 14.86 -16.19
C ASN A 69 2.05 16.17 -16.80
N LEU A 70 1.57 16.12 -18.04
CA LEU A 70 1.03 17.26 -18.78
C LEU A 70 -0.12 17.98 -18.06
N ALA A 71 -0.82 17.31 -17.14
CA ALA A 71 -1.83 17.90 -16.28
C ALA A 71 -1.27 18.79 -15.15
N GLY A 72 0.06 19.01 -15.10
CA GLY A 72 0.69 19.92 -14.14
C GLY A 72 0.82 19.36 -12.73
N SER A 73 1.15 18.06 -12.59
CA SER A 73 1.24 17.43 -11.26
C SER A 73 2.37 17.96 -10.39
N GLN A 74 3.54 18.26 -10.95
CA GLN A 74 4.68 18.83 -10.21
C GLN A 74 4.91 18.11 -8.86
N PHE A 75 5.20 18.81 -7.78
CA PHE A 75 5.35 18.24 -6.43
C PHE A 75 4.04 18.16 -5.64
N ARG A 76 2.87 18.20 -6.29
CA ARG A 76 1.56 18.15 -5.61
C ARG A 76 1.41 16.96 -4.65
N TYR A 77 1.98 15.80 -5.02
CA TYR A 77 1.92 14.59 -4.18
C TYR A 77 2.47 14.83 -2.78
N PHE A 78 3.37 15.81 -2.61
CA PHE A 78 3.87 16.17 -1.29
C PHE A 78 2.78 16.76 -0.37
N GLN A 79 1.78 17.45 -0.91
CA GLN A 79 0.62 17.91 -0.13
C GLN A 79 -0.13 16.73 0.49
N PHE A 80 -0.30 15.66 -0.30
CA PHE A 80 -0.91 14.41 0.16
C PHE A 80 -0.03 13.72 1.22
N VAL A 81 1.29 13.69 1.06
CA VAL A 81 2.25 13.16 2.04
C VAL A 81 2.20 13.93 3.36
N LEU A 82 2.01 15.25 3.34
CA LEU A 82 1.80 16.05 4.55
C LEU A 82 0.51 15.63 5.28
N GLY A 83 -0.57 15.39 4.53
CA GLY A 83 -1.80 14.81 5.07
C GLY A 83 -1.58 13.44 5.68
N ASN A 84 -0.85 12.55 4.97
CA ASN A 84 -0.50 11.22 5.48
C ASN A 84 0.20 11.31 6.85
N SER A 85 1.08 12.29 7.04
CA SER A 85 1.79 12.48 8.32
C SER A 85 0.84 12.68 9.48
N VAL A 86 -0.17 13.53 9.30
CA VAL A 86 -1.22 13.72 10.31
C VAL A 86 -2.01 12.43 10.52
N GLY A 87 -2.36 11.73 9.45
CA GLY A 87 -3.03 10.43 9.52
C GLY A 87 -2.24 9.41 10.35
N TYR A 88 -0.92 9.31 10.17
CA TYR A 88 -0.07 8.41 10.95
C TYR A 88 -0.04 8.77 12.44
N PHE A 89 -0.03 10.05 12.79
CA PHE A 89 -0.15 10.47 14.19
C PHE A 89 -1.52 10.07 14.77
N LEU A 90 -2.61 10.24 14.03
CA LEU A 90 -3.94 9.79 14.47
C LEU A 90 -3.97 8.26 14.68
N VAL A 91 -3.38 7.49 13.78
CA VAL A 91 -3.23 6.03 13.95
C VAL A 91 -2.42 5.70 15.20
N ALA A 92 -1.28 6.38 15.42
CA ALA A 92 -0.39 6.14 16.56
C ALA A 92 -1.04 6.43 17.92
N TYR A 93 -1.86 7.48 18.00
CA TYR A 93 -2.41 7.95 19.28
C TYR A 93 -3.87 7.58 19.52
N ILE A 94 -4.63 7.18 18.49
CA ILE A 94 -6.04 6.77 18.62
C ILE A 94 -6.22 5.28 18.41
N LEU A 95 -5.75 4.74 17.26
CA LEU A 95 -6.03 3.35 16.89
C LEU A 95 -5.11 2.36 17.60
N LEU A 96 -3.80 2.61 17.65
CA LEU A 96 -2.87 1.68 18.34
C LEU A 96 -3.19 1.48 19.83
N PRO A 97 -3.52 2.52 20.64
CA PRO A 97 -3.96 2.32 22.01
C PRO A 97 -5.18 1.40 22.12
N LEU A 98 -6.17 1.55 21.23
CA LEU A 98 -7.34 0.69 21.18
C LEU A 98 -6.96 -0.77 20.92
N TYR A 99 -6.16 -1.02 19.88
CA TYR A 99 -5.76 -2.36 19.46
C TYR A 99 -4.90 -3.08 20.53
N TYR A 100 -3.99 -2.36 21.17
CA TYR A 100 -3.17 -2.91 22.26
C TYR A 100 -3.99 -3.19 23.52
N LYS A 101 -4.92 -2.31 23.90
CA LYS A 101 -5.84 -2.52 25.04
C LYS A 101 -6.69 -3.79 24.84
N MET A 102 -7.14 -4.03 23.62
CA MET A 102 -7.98 -5.20 23.28
C MET A 102 -7.15 -6.49 23.01
N ARG A 103 -5.82 -6.40 22.93
CA ARG A 103 -4.88 -7.50 22.60
C ARG A 103 -5.22 -8.23 21.30
N LEU A 104 -5.58 -7.50 20.27
CA LEU A 104 -6.07 -8.06 19.01
C LEU A 104 -4.98 -8.82 18.23
N ILE A 105 -5.40 -9.80 17.43
CA ILE A 105 -4.64 -10.42 16.34
C ILE A 105 -5.14 -9.84 15.01
N SER A 106 -6.45 -9.85 14.79
CA SER A 106 -7.10 -9.12 13.70
C SER A 106 -7.71 -7.82 14.23
N ILE A 107 -7.45 -6.72 13.52
CA ILE A 107 -8.02 -5.40 13.88
C ILE A 107 -9.54 -5.37 13.74
N TYR A 108 -10.11 -6.26 12.92
CA TYR A 108 -11.56 -6.33 12.68
C TYR A 108 -12.34 -6.92 13.86
N GLU A 109 -11.68 -7.55 14.83
CA GLU A 109 -12.30 -7.96 16.09
C GLU A 109 -12.90 -6.77 16.88
N VAL A 110 -12.39 -5.53 16.67
CA VAL A 110 -13.03 -4.32 17.21
C VAL A 110 -14.49 -4.24 16.78
N ILE A 111 -14.75 -4.51 15.51
CA ILE A 111 -16.09 -4.50 14.92
C ILE A 111 -16.94 -5.63 15.49
N GLU A 112 -16.39 -6.85 15.69
CA GLU A 112 -17.13 -7.95 16.32
C GLU A 112 -17.68 -7.55 17.70
N ARG A 113 -16.81 -6.96 18.53
CA ARG A 113 -17.13 -6.58 19.91
C ARG A 113 -18.10 -5.40 20.03
N THR A 114 -18.20 -4.56 19.01
CA THR A 114 -18.97 -3.31 19.06
C THR A 114 -20.26 -3.38 18.24
N LEU A 115 -20.25 -3.96 17.06
CA LEU A 115 -21.35 -3.99 16.10
C LEU A 115 -21.97 -5.39 15.92
N GLY A 116 -21.15 -6.44 15.95
CA GLY A 116 -21.59 -7.82 15.82
C GLY A 116 -20.79 -8.65 14.83
N LYS A 117 -21.12 -9.94 14.73
CA LYS A 117 -20.38 -10.93 13.92
C LYS A 117 -20.52 -10.73 12.41
N VAL A 118 -21.70 -10.28 11.94
CA VAL A 118 -21.93 -10.04 10.51
C VAL A 118 -21.14 -8.81 10.08
N SER A 119 -21.18 -7.74 10.87
CA SER A 119 -20.39 -6.53 10.63
C SER A 119 -18.87 -6.80 10.62
N HIS A 120 -18.38 -7.65 11.54
CA HIS A 120 -16.98 -8.10 11.58
C HIS A 120 -16.59 -8.79 10.28
N LYS A 121 -17.33 -9.84 9.87
CA LYS A 121 -17.03 -10.56 8.63
C LYS A 121 -17.14 -9.67 7.41
N THR A 122 -18.05 -8.71 7.41
CA THR A 122 -18.19 -7.72 6.33
C THR A 122 -16.96 -6.83 6.25
N ALA A 123 -16.49 -6.29 7.37
CA ALA A 123 -15.29 -5.47 7.41
C ALA A 123 -14.05 -6.25 6.94
N ALA A 124 -13.87 -7.48 7.43
CA ALA A 124 -12.80 -8.35 7.00
C ALA A 124 -12.89 -8.69 5.50
N ALA A 125 -14.10 -8.95 4.97
CA ALA A 125 -14.30 -9.20 3.53
C ALA A 125 -13.91 -7.99 2.66
N ILE A 126 -14.29 -6.77 3.06
CA ILE A 126 -13.88 -5.54 2.36
C ILE A 126 -12.36 -5.42 2.33
N PHE A 127 -11.71 -5.66 3.46
CA PHE A 127 -10.24 -5.66 3.52
C PHE A 127 -9.64 -6.69 2.56
N LEU A 128 -10.14 -7.94 2.56
CA LEU A 128 -9.62 -8.99 1.68
C LEU A 128 -9.73 -8.58 0.20
N VAL A 129 -10.88 -8.06 -0.22
CA VAL A 129 -11.09 -7.56 -1.59
C VAL A 129 -10.13 -6.41 -1.91
N SER A 130 -10.09 -5.40 -1.05
CA SER A 130 -9.23 -4.23 -1.21
C SER A 130 -7.76 -4.62 -1.30
N ARG A 131 -7.32 -5.52 -0.42
CA ARG A 131 -5.92 -5.92 -0.35
C ARG A 131 -5.48 -6.80 -1.50
N VAL A 132 -6.34 -7.70 -1.99
CA VAL A 132 -6.08 -8.48 -3.21
C VAL A 132 -5.87 -7.55 -4.39
N ILE A 133 -6.78 -6.60 -4.62
CA ILE A 133 -6.68 -5.64 -5.72
C ILE A 133 -5.42 -4.76 -5.56
N GLY A 134 -5.20 -4.22 -4.37
CA GLY A 134 -4.04 -3.39 -4.08
C GLY A 134 -2.71 -4.10 -4.22
N SER A 135 -2.61 -5.38 -3.84
CA SER A 135 -1.42 -6.21 -4.04
C SER A 135 -1.21 -6.55 -5.52
N ALA A 136 -2.29 -6.85 -6.24
CA ALA A 136 -2.26 -7.13 -7.67
C ALA A 136 -1.74 -5.93 -8.48
N PHE A 137 -2.23 -4.73 -8.21
CA PHE A 137 -1.80 -3.52 -8.91
C PHE A 137 -0.32 -3.19 -8.65
N ARG A 138 0.17 -3.44 -7.43
CA ARG A 138 1.59 -3.26 -7.10
C ARG A 138 2.46 -4.29 -7.82
N LEU A 139 2.04 -5.57 -7.82
CA LEU A 139 2.75 -6.64 -8.52
C LEU A 139 2.77 -6.41 -10.03
N TYR A 140 1.67 -5.89 -10.60
CA TYR A 140 1.58 -5.55 -12.02
C TYR A 140 2.70 -4.63 -12.46
N LEU A 141 3.02 -3.58 -11.70
CA LEU A 141 4.07 -2.62 -12.07
C LEU A 141 5.45 -3.25 -12.24
N VAL A 142 5.87 -4.13 -11.33
CA VAL A 142 7.15 -4.81 -11.51
C VAL A 142 7.05 -5.84 -12.63
N ALA A 143 5.92 -6.52 -12.74
CA ALA A 143 5.73 -7.54 -13.76
C ALA A 143 5.84 -6.97 -15.18
N ILE A 144 5.27 -5.78 -15.47
CA ILE A 144 5.39 -5.14 -16.78
C ILE A 144 6.82 -4.69 -17.08
N VAL A 145 7.57 -4.24 -16.08
CA VAL A 145 8.99 -3.87 -16.27
C VAL A 145 9.84 -5.11 -16.49
N LEU A 146 9.67 -6.16 -15.69
CA LEU A 146 10.38 -7.44 -15.90
C LEU A 146 10.03 -8.05 -17.25
N GLN A 147 8.75 -8.01 -17.65
CA GLN A 147 8.29 -8.49 -18.95
C GLN A 147 9.02 -7.75 -20.08
N ARG A 148 8.86 -6.42 -20.11
CA ARG A 148 9.37 -5.59 -21.22
C ARG A 148 10.88 -5.62 -21.36
N PHE A 149 11.64 -5.63 -20.27
CA PHE A 149 13.09 -5.46 -20.30
C PHE A 149 13.90 -6.76 -20.10
N ILE A 150 13.22 -7.88 -19.75
CA ILE A 150 13.90 -9.16 -19.52
C ILE A 150 13.17 -10.28 -20.27
N PHE A 151 11.89 -10.48 -20.01
CA PHE A 151 11.20 -11.70 -20.41
C PHE A 151 10.66 -11.68 -21.85
N ASP A 152 10.38 -10.50 -22.44
CA ASP A 152 9.97 -10.39 -23.85
C ASP A 152 11.09 -10.85 -24.79
N GLU A 153 12.35 -10.50 -24.52
CA GLU A 153 13.49 -10.99 -25.30
C GLU A 153 13.71 -12.52 -25.16
N MET A 154 13.21 -13.10 -24.07
CA MET A 154 13.29 -14.55 -23.81
C MET A 154 12.05 -15.32 -24.33
N GLY A 155 11.07 -14.62 -24.92
CA GLY A 155 9.81 -15.22 -25.41
C GLY A 155 8.87 -15.74 -24.32
N VAL A 156 9.01 -15.27 -23.07
CA VAL A 156 8.20 -15.69 -21.92
C VAL A 156 6.87 -14.93 -21.94
N PRO A 157 5.69 -15.61 -21.91
CA PRO A 157 4.42 -14.92 -21.88
C PRO A 157 4.16 -14.25 -20.53
N PHE A 158 3.44 -13.12 -20.53
CA PHE A 158 3.20 -12.27 -19.35
C PHE A 158 2.63 -13.02 -18.14
N TRP A 159 1.67 -13.94 -18.36
CA TRP A 159 1.11 -14.72 -17.27
C TRP A 159 2.16 -15.55 -16.52
N LEU A 160 3.16 -16.07 -17.24
CA LEU A 160 4.25 -16.85 -16.64
C LEU A 160 5.20 -15.97 -15.85
N THR A 161 5.45 -14.73 -16.29
CA THR A 161 6.19 -13.73 -15.51
C THR A 161 5.55 -13.50 -14.13
N ILE A 162 4.22 -13.36 -14.08
CA ILE A 162 3.50 -13.18 -12.81
C ILE A 162 3.61 -14.44 -11.94
N VAL A 163 3.48 -15.63 -12.54
CA VAL A 163 3.66 -16.91 -11.82
C VAL A 163 5.06 -17.00 -11.23
N ILE A 164 6.10 -16.65 -11.99
CA ILE A 164 7.49 -16.63 -11.49
C ILE A 164 7.60 -15.67 -10.31
N CYS A 165 7.08 -14.45 -10.40
CA CYS A 165 7.09 -13.49 -9.29
C CYS A 165 6.41 -14.04 -8.04
N LEU A 166 5.23 -14.65 -8.19
CA LEU A 166 4.49 -15.23 -7.04
C LEU A 166 5.21 -16.45 -6.44
N LEU A 167 5.82 -17.30 -7.26
CA LEU A 167 6.63 -18.43 -6.78
C LEU A 167 7.87 -17.94 -6.01
N LEU A 168 8.51 -16.89 -6.46
CA LEU A 168 9.64 -16.27 -5.75
C LEU A 168 9.20 -15.71 -4.40
N ILE A 169 8.07 -14.98 -4.33
CA ILE A 169 7.49 -14.51 -3.06
C ILE A 169 7.21 -15.70 -2.15
N TRP A 170 6.55 -16.71 -2.67
CA TRP A 170 6.17 -17.88 -1.90
C TRP A 170 7.38 -18.63 -1.33
N ALA A 171 8.48 -18.73 -2.09
CA ALA A 171 9.68 -19.46 -1.69
C ALA A 171 10.29 -18.96 -0.37
N TYR A 172 10.20 -17.67 -0.05
CA TYR A 172 10.77 -17.14 1.19
C TYR A 172 9.73 -16.77 2.27
N THR A 173 8.43 -16.66 1.92
CA THR A 173 7.40 -16.23 2.90
C THR A 173 6.66 -17.39 3.56
N PHE A 174 6.54 -18.53 2.89
CA PHE A 174 5.59 -19.57 3.25
C PHE A 174 5.82 -20.20 4.64
N ARG A 175 7.06 -20.23 5.16
CA ARG A 175 7.38 -20.80 6.49
C ARG A 175 7.48 -19.77 7.60
N GLY A 176 8.10 -18.65 7.34
CA GLY A 176 8.52 -17.70 8.37
C GLY A 176 7.48 -16.71 8.83
N GLY A 177 6.42 -16.51 8.07
CA GLY A 177 5.37 -15.56 8.39
C GLY A 177 5.90 -14.15 8.71
N LEU A 178 5.18 -13.42 9.57
CA LEU A 178 5.47 -12.04 9.91
C LEU A 178 6.88 -11.80 10.47
N LYS A 179 7.43 -12.75 11.23
CA LYS A 179 8.77 -12.59 11.80
C LYS A 179 9.86 -12.54 10.74
N THR A 180 9.76 -13.37 9.71
CA THR A 180 10.67 -13.34 8.57
C THR A 180 10.48 -12.09 7.74
N ILE A 181 9.23 -11.74 7.46
CA ILE A 181 8.87 -10.54 6.66
C ILE A 181 9.48 -9.28 7.25
N ILE A 182 9.43 -9.05 8.56
CA ILE A 182 10.03 -7.87 9.19
C ILE A 182 11.54 -7.77 8.89
N ILE A 183 12.25 -8.89 8.83
CA ILE A 183 13.68 -8.92 8.55
C ILE A 183 13.96 -8.75 7.05
N THR A 184 13.21 -9.47 6.20
CA THR A 184 13.35 -9.35 4.74
C THR A 184 12.97 -7.96 4.26
N ASP A 185 11.89 -7.38 4.78
CA ASP A 185 11.46 -6.01 4.46
C ASP A 185 12.51 -4.97 4.87
N SER A 186 13.19 -5.18 6.01
CA SER A 186 14.28 -4.30 6.41
C SER A 186 15.44 -4.32 5.40
N LEU A 187 15.81 -5.50 4.89
CA LEU A 187 16.81 -5.61 3.82
C LEU A 187 16.30 -4.99 2.51
N GLN A 188 15.05 -5.27 2.15
CA GLN A 188 14.42 -4.70 0.96
C GLN A 188 14.36 -3.18 1.02
N THR A 189 14.12 -2.61 2.20
CA THR A 189 14.17 -1.17 2.42
C THR A 189 15.57 -0.60 2.18
N VAL A 190 16.64 -1.31 2.56
CA VAL A 190 18.02 -0.89 2.23
C VAL A 190 18.22 -0.78 0.72
N PHE A 191 17.82 -1.80 -0.04
CA PHE A 191 17.95 -1.79 -1.51
C PHE A 191 17.12 -0.67 -2.13
N LEU A 192 15.87 -0.47 -1.67
CA LEU A 192 14.99 0.59 -2.13
C LEU A 192 15.60 1.97 -1.88
N VAL A 193 16.01 2.27 -0.65
CA VAL A 193 16.55 3.57 -0.27
C VAL A 193 17.87 3.83 -0.97
N ALA A 194 18.76 2.83 -1.01
CA ALA A 194 20.03 2.92 -1.74
C ALA A 194 19.81 3.21 -3.23
N SER A 195 18.81 2.56 -3.85
CA SER A 195 18.53 2.79 -5.27
C SER A 195 18.01 4.20 -5.56
N VAL A 196 17.25 4.81 -4.65
CA VAL A 196 16.81 6.22 -4.79
C VAL A 196 18.02 7.16 -4.79
N PHE A 197 18.90 7.04 -3.79
CA PHE A 197 20.09 7.90 -3.70
C PHE A 197 21.06 7.69 -4.84
N LEU A 198 21.29 6.42 -5.23
CA LEU A 198 22.16 6.12 -6.37
C LEU A 198 21.57 6.60 -7.70
N SER A 199 20.23 6.55 -7.86
CA SER A 199 19.57 7.12 -9.05
C SER A 199 19.80 8.63 -9.14
N ILE A 200 19.64 9.36 -8.02
CA ILE A 200 19.97 10.80 -7.97
C ILE A 200 21.43 11.02 -8.36
N TYR A 201 22.35 10.25 -7.77
CA TYR A 201 23.76 10.37 -8.07
C TYR A 201 24.06 10.15 -9.57
N PHE A 202 23.51 9.10 -10.19
CA PHE A 202 23.74 8.81 -11.61
C PHE A 202 23.15 9.87 -12.53
N ILE A 203 21.94 10.36 -12.23
CA ILE A 203 21.30 11.44 -13.02
C ILE A 203 22.14 12.72 -12.89
N CYS A 204 22.53 13.11 -11.69
CA CYS A 204 23.38 14.30 -11.47
C CYS A 204 24.74 14.18 -12.15
N SER A 205 25.36 13.00 -12.08
CA SER A 205 26.63 12.73 -12.78
C SER A 205 26.48 12.87 -14.30
N SER A 206 25.40 12.35 -14.88
CA SER A 206 25.12 12.47 -16.31
C SER A 206 24.80 13.91 -16.74
N LEU A 207 24.23 14.71 -15.85
CA LEU A 207 23.96 16.13 -16.06
C LEU A 207 25.18 17.02 -15.75
N ASN A 208 26.29 16.44 -15.25
CA ASN A 208 27.47 17.17 -14.73
C ASN A 208 27.09 18.18 -13.62
N LEU A 209 26.19 17.81 -12.73
CA LEU A 209 25.74 18.63 -11.60
C LEU A 209 26.35 18.11 -10.29
N ASN A 210 26.85 19.03 -9.46
CA ASN A 210 27.12 18.74 -8.06
C ASN A 210 25.81 18.81 -7.23
N ILE A 211 25.87 18.38 -5.95
CA ILE A 211 24.67 18.31 -5.07
C ILE A 211 23.98 19.67 -4.94
N SER A 212 24.74 20.77 -4.80
CA SER A 212 24.16 22.11 -4.72
C SER A 212 23.48 22.53 -6.01
N GLN A 213 24.14 22.28 -7.15
CA GLN A 213 23.59 22.57 -8.47
C GLN A 213 22.34 21.72 -8.76
N ALA A 214 22.32 20.44 -8.36
CA ALA A 214 21.16 19.58 -8.48
C ALA A 214 19.99 20.11 -7.66
N PHE A 215 20.22 20.55 -6.42
CA PHE A 215 19.20 21.19 -5.59
C PHE A 215 18.61 22.45 -6.25
N HIS A 216 19.47 23.34 -6.78
CA HIS A 216 19.03 24.52 -7.51
C HIS A 216 18.29 24.17 -8.80
N ALA A 217 18.79 23.19 -9.57
CA ALA A 217 18.13 22.74 -10.79
C ALA A 217 16.69 22.21 -10.51
N VAL A 218 16.50 21.49 -9.43
CA VAL A 218 15.15 21.04 -9.02
C VAL A 218 14.32 22.21 -8.51
N LYS A 219 14.86 23.04 -7.62
CA LYS A 219 14.14 24.15 -7.00
C LYS A 219 13.66 25.18 -8.02
N ASP A 220 14.50 25.53 -8.98
CA ASP A 220 14.25 26.57 -9.97
C ASP A 220 13.50 26.03 -11.21
N SER A 221 13.28 24.70 -11.26
CA SER A 221 12.51 24.05 -12.32
C SER A 221 11.01 24.34 -12.21
N SER A 222 10.30 24.23 -13.34
CA SER A 222 8.83 24.26 -13.36
C SER A 222 8.16 23.11 -12.60
N TYR A 223 8.94 22.09 -12.18
CA TYR A 223 8.43 20.88 -11.53
C TYR A 223 8.34 20.99 -10.01
N SER A 224 8.94 21.99 -9.35
CA SER A 224 9.12 22.05 -7.90
C SER A 224 7.94 22.61 -7.11
N LYS A 225 6.87 23.05 -7.78
CA LYS A 225 5.69 23.64 -7.10
C LYS A 225 4.99 22.59 -6.23
N ILE A 226 4.88 22.86 -4.93
CA ILE A 226 4.25 21.99 -3.94
C ILE A 226 2.78 22.41 -3.72
N PHE A 227 2.51 23.68 -3.43
CA PHE A 227 1.22 24.14 -2.94
C PHE A 227 0.32 24.69 -4.07
N PHE A 228 -0.87 24.09 -4.19
CA PHE A 228 -1.91 24.43 -5.13
C PHE A 228 -3.12 24.96 -4.34
N THR A 229 -3.24 26.28 -4.23
CA THR A 229 -4.22 26.94 -3.36
C THR A 229 -5.31 27.71 -4.13
N HIS A 230 -5.24 27.69 -5.46
CA HIS A 230 -6.22 28.36 -6.31
C HIS A 230 -7.29 27.39 -6.77
N ASP A 231 -8.51 27.88 -6.89
CA ASP A 231 -9.66 27.18 -7.44
C ASP A 231 -10.00 25.88 -6.67
N PHE A 232 -10.54 26.05 -5.47
CA PHE A 232 -10.96 24.93 -4.63
C PHE A 232 -12.04 24.05 -5.29
N ILE A 233 -12.91 24.64 -6.11
CA ILE A 233 -14.04 23.91 -6.68
C ILE A 233 -13.58 22.94 -7.77
N SER A 234 -12.96 23.44 -8.84
CA SER A 234 -12.64 22.64 -10.03
C SER A 234 -11.25 21.97 -9.97
N ASN A 235 -10.33 22.49 -9.15
CA ASN A 235 -8.98 21.97 -9.08
C ASN A 235 -8.88 20.76 -8.15
N LYS A 236 -8.73 19.54 -8.72
CA LYS A 236 -8.49 18.30 -7.96
C LYS A 236 -7.16 18.31 -7.19
N PHE A 237 -6.21 19.19 -7.56
CA PHE A 237 -4.90 19.30 -6.92
C PHE A 237 -4.86 20.32 -5.78
N HIS A 238 -5.99 20.95 -5.46
CA HIS A 238 -6.06 21.95 -4.39
C HIS A 238 -5.56 21.36 -3.05
N PHE A 239 -4.75 22.16 -2.33
CA PHE A 239 -4.11 21.75 -1.08
C PHE A 239 -5.06 21.08 -0.08
N THR A 240 -6.21 21.68 0.17
CA THR A 240 -7.17 21.14 1.15
C THR A 240 -7.66 19.75 0.77
N LYS A 241 -7.95 19.51 -0.52
CA LYS A 241 -8.40 18.19 -1.00
C LYS A 241 -7.31 17.15 -0.82
N GLN A 242 -6.10 17.44 -1.29
CA GLN A 242 -4.96 16.55 -1.18
C GLN A 242 -4.57 16.27 0.28
N PHE A 243 -4.55 17.29 1.12
CA PHE A 243 -4.21 17.17 2.52
C PHE A 243 -5.24 16.34 3.31
N LEU A 244 -6.53 16.63 3.16
CA LEU A 244 -7.61 15.85 3.78
C LEU A 244 -7.65 14.44 3.22
N GLY A 245 -7.53 14.27 1.91
CA GLY A 245 -7.39 12.96 1.27
C GLY A 245 -6.25 12.16 1.89
N GLY A 246 -5.06 12.75 2.05
CA GLY A 246 -3.92 12.13 2.68
C GLY A 246 -4.19 11.65 4.11
N ILE A 247 -4.85 12.46 4.95
CA ILE A 247 -5.24 12.07 6.33
C ILE A 247 -6.12 10.82 6.31
N PHE A 248 -7.23 10.86 5.56
CA PHE A 248 -8.23 9.81 5.63
C PHE A 248 -7.82 8.55 4.85
N VAL A 249 -7.10 8.69 3.74
CA VAL A 249 -6.49 7.54 3.05
C VAL A 249 -5.49 6.83 3.97
N THR A 250 -4.69 7.57 4.75
CA THR A 250 -3.79 6.96 5.74
C THR A 250 -4.56 6.24 6.85
N ILE A 251 -5.61 6.84 7.39
CA ILE A 251 -6.45 6.15 8.39
C ILE A 251 -6.98 4.84 7.79
N GLY A 252 -7.50 4.86 6.56
CA GLY A 252 -8.02 3.67 5.87
C GLY A 252 -6.94 2.65 5.55
N MET A 253 -5.98 3.01 4.70
CA MET A 253 -5.00 2.08 4.13
C MET A 253 -3.86 1.68 5.08
N PHE A 254 -3.71 2.36 6.22
CA PHE A 254 -2.71 2.02 7.24
C PHE A 254 -3.36 1.67 8.57
N GLY A 255 -4.24 2.53 9.08
CA GLY A 255 -4.85 2.34 10.41
C GLY A 255 -5.90 1.24 10.44
N LEU A 256 -6.61 1.02 9.33
CA LEU A 256 -7.66 0.01 9.17
C LEU A 256 -7.26 -1.10 8.19
N ASP A 257 -5.97 -1.23 7.90
CA ASP A 257 -5.39 -2.28 7.08
C ASP A 257 -4.63 -3.29 7.96
N GLN A 258 -4.99 -4.56 7.85
CA GLN A 258 -4.41 -5.63 8.68
C GLN A 258 -2.91 -5.79 8.44
N ASP A 259 -2.39 -5.58 7.20
CA ASP A 259 -0.98 -5.77 6.87
C ASP A 259 -0.07 -4.85 7.70
N LEU A 260 -0.34 -3.55 7.68
CA LEU A 260 0.47 -2.58 8.40
C LEU A 260 0.22 -2.59 9.90
N MET A 261 -1.03 -2.85 10.31
CA MET A 261 -1.35 -2.98 11.74
C MET A 261 -0.78 -4.27 12.35
N GLN A 262 -0.74 -5.36 11.63
CA GLN A 262 -0.12 -6.62 12.06
C GLN A 262 1.37 -6.42 12.40
N LYS A 263 2.10 -5.63 11.59
CA LYS A 263 3.49 -5.25 11.87
C LYS A 263 3.60 -4.40 13.15
N ASN A 264 2.75 -3.41 13.31
CA ASN A 264 2.68 -2.61 14.53
C ASN A 264 2.37 -3.47 15.76
N LEU A 265 1.40 -4.40 15.66
CA LEU A 265 1.00 -5.30 16.74
C LEU A 265 2.07 -6.35 17.07
N SER A 266 3.07 -6.54 16.23
CA SER A 266 4.23 -7.40 16.52
C SER A 266 5.22 -6.77 17.50
N CYS A 267 5.15 -5.45 17.73
CA CYS A 267 5.98 -4.78 18.72
C CYS A 267 5.63 -5.22 20.15
N LYS A 268 6.62 -5.18 21.04
CA LYS A 268 6.51 -5.70 22.41
C LYS A 268 5.40 -5.02 23.24
N ASN A 269 5.21 -3.74 23.04
CA ASN A 269 4.25 -2.92 23.78
C ASN A 269 3.80 -1.70 22.98
N LEU A 270 2.78 -1.00 23.47
CA LEU A 270 2.22 0.20 22.83
C LEU A 270 3.26 1.31 22.60
N LYS A 271 4.15 1.57 23.58
CA LYS A 271 5.17 2.63 23.45
C LYS A 271 6.12 2.34 22.29
N ASP A 272 6.50 1.06 22.13
CA ASP A 272 7.37 0.64 21.01
C ASP A 272 6.64 0.75 19.68
N ALA A 273 5.35 0.40 19.61
CA ALA A 273 4.54 0.56 18.40
C ALA A 273 4.34 2.05 18.04
N GLN A 274 4.16 2.93 19.02
CA GLN A 274 4.09 4.38 18.80
C GLN A 274 5.44 4.94 18.34
N LYS A 275 6.57 4.54 18.94
CA LYS A 275 7.91 4.92 18.47
C LYS A 275 8.14 4.48 17.04
N ASN A 276 7.75 3.23 16.69
CA ASN A 276 7.77 2.73 15.33
C ASN A 276 7.03 3.68 14.38
N MET A 277 5.76 3.96 14.67
CA MET A 277 4.90 4.75 13.78
C MET A 277 5.41 6.19 13.62
N ILE A 278 5.87 6.83 14.72
CA ILE A 278 6.40 8.19 14.67
C ILE A 278 7.70 8.25 13.85
N SER A 279 8.65 7.33 14.11
CA SER A 279 9.91 7.27 13.35
C SER A 279 9.66 6.99 11.88
N PHE A 280 8.76 6.05 11.59
CA PHE A 280 8.31 5.76 10.22
C PHE A 280 7.78 7.02 9.53
N THR A 281 6.92 7.82 10.20
CA THR A 281 6.32 9.03 9.62
C THR A 281 7.38 10.03 9.15
N PHE A 282 8.37 10.33 9.99
CA PHE A 282 9.43 11.28 9.62
C PHE A 282 10.26 10.77 8.43
N ILE A 283 10.65 9.50 8.45
CA ILE A 283 11.44 8.92 7.37
C ILE A 283 10.61 8.88 6.08
N PHE A 284 9.32 8.54 6.15
CA PHE A 284 8.41 8.49 5.02
C PHE A 284 8.30 9.85 4.31
N VAL A 285 8.16 10.94 5.07
CA VAL A 285 8.09 12.31 4.51
C VAL A 285 9.37 12.65 3.75
N ILE A 286 10.53 12.39 4.38
CA ILE A 286 11.84 12.71 3.79
C ILE A 286 12.07 11.90 2.50
N ILE A 287 11.81 10.60 2.52
CA ILE A 287 12.03 9.74 1.36
C ILE A 287 11.10 10.12 0.20
N ASN A 288 9.83 10.48 0.46
CA ASN A 288 8.94 10.95 -0.61
C ASN A 288 9.43 12.23 -1.28
N LEU A 289 10.07 13.14 -0.53
CA LEU A 289 10.70 14.31 -1.13
C LEU A 289 11.84 13.93 -2.07
N PHE A 290 12.64 12.91 -1.71
CA PHE A 290 13.68 12.38 -2.61
C PHE A 290 13.07 11.73 -3.86
N PHE A 291 11.98 10.98 -3.75
CA PHE A 291 11.28 10.43 -4.93
C PHE A 291 10.79 11.52 -5.90
N LEU A 292 10.21 12.60 -5.37
CA LEU A 292 9.79 13.74 -6.18
C LEU A 292 11.01 14.43 -6.83
N SER A 293 12.13 14.54 -6.10
CA SER A 293 13.37 15.09 -6.65
C SER A 293 13.94 14.21 -7.77
N VAL A 294 13.89 12.86 -7.62
CA VAL A 294 14.21 11.94 -8.72
C VAL A 294 13.33 12.24 -9.93
N GLY A 295 12.03 12.43 -9.73
CA GLY A 295 11.11 12.77 -10.81
C GLY A 295 11.51 14.04 -11.55
N ALA A 296 11.73 15.14 -10.84
CA ALA A 296 12.15 16.39 -11.46
C ALA A 296 13.47 16.23 -12.25
N LEU A 297 14.47 15.56 -11.65
CA LEU A 297 15.75 15.30 -12.30
C LEU A 297 15.62 14.41 -13.55
N LEU A 298 14.72 13.41 -13.53
CA LEU A 298 14.44 12.56 -14.71
C LEU A 298 13.87 13.37 -15.86
N TYR A 299 12.92 14.27 -15.59
CA TYR A 299 12.34 15.14 -16.62
C TYR A 299 13.33 16.19 -17.14
N ILE A 300 14.17 16.76 -16.26
CA ILE A 300 15.26 17.65 -16.66
C ILE A 300 16.24 16.89 -17.57
N TYR A 301 16.62 15.68 -17.22
CA TYR A 301 17.49 14.82 -18.02
C TYR A 301 16.84 14.45 -19.35
N ALA A 302 15.60 13.99 -19.36
CA ALA A 302 14.87 13.61 -20.56
C ALA A 302 14.76 14.79 -21.54
N HIS A 303 14.45 16.00 -21.04
CA HIS A 303 14.38 17.20 -21.87
C HIS A 303 15.74 17.57 -22.47
N ARG A 304 16.82 17.47 -21.69
CA ARG A 304 18.18 17.77 -22.14
C ARG A 304 18.67 16.82 -23.23
N GLU A 305 18.38 15.53 -23.07
CA GLU A 305 18.84 14.49 -23.99
C GLU A 305 17.82 14.21 -25.13
N GLY A 306 16.71 14.95 -25.19
CA GLY A 306 15.68 14.76 -26.21
C GLY A 306 14.94 13.41 -26.12
N ILE A 307 14.85 12.82 -24.93
CA ILE A 307 14.17 11.53 -24.71
C ILE A 307 12.66 11.79 -24.64
N PRO A 308 11.85 11.22 -25.55
CA PRO A 308 10.39 11.37 -25.48
C PRO A 308 9.81 10.60 -24.30
N ILE A 309 8.71 11.11 -23.75
CA ILE A 309 7.92 10.35 -22.76
C ILE A 309 7.35 9.12 -23.48
N PRO A 310 7.55 7.90 -22.94
CA PRO A 310 7.01 6.69 -23.55
C PRO A 310 5.49 6.77 -23.72
N LEU A 311 5.00 6.32 -24.85
CA LEU A 311 3.57 6.29 -25.17
C LEU A 311 3.01 4.88 -24.93
N ASP A 312 1.74 4.83 -24.59
CA ASP A 312 0.99 3.59 -24.59
C ASP A 312 0.77 3.12 -26.03
N ALA A 313 0.98 1.83 -26.27
CA ALA A 313 0.92 1.27 -27.63
C ALA A 313 -0.52 1.26 -28.20
N ALA A 314 -1.55 1.17 -27.35
CA ALA A 314 -2.94 1.08 -27.79
C ALA A 314 -3.63 2.46 -27.84
N THR A 315 -3.38 3.31 -26.82
CA THR A 315 -4.08 4.60 -26.67
C THR A 315 -3.27 5.80 -27.18
N HIS A 316 -1.97 5.62 -27.46
CA HIS A 316 -1.01 6.68 -27.81
C HIS A 316 -0.93 7.81 -26.76
N GLN A 317 -1.40 7.58 -25.53
CA GLN A 317 -1.29 8.52 -24.43
C GLN A 317 0.06 8.38 -23.70
N PRO A 318 0.61 9.48 -23.14
CA PRO A 318 1.84 9.43 -22.37
C PRO A 318 1.74 8.49 -21.17
N ARG A 319 2.61 7.47 -21.11
CA ARG A 319 2.75 6.53 -19.98
C ARG A 319 3.94 6.95 -19.11
N THR A 320 3.69 7.85 -18.18
CA THR A 320 4.72 8.41 -17.29
C THR A 320 5.39 7.35 -16.40
N ASP A 321 4.70 6.25 -16.09
CA ASP A 321 5.23 5.09 -15.35
C ASP A 321 6.39 4.40 -16.08
N TYR A 322 6.55 4.59 -17.39
CA TYR A 322 7.66 4.01 -18.15
C TYR A 322 8.89 4.91 -18.25
N LEU A 323 8.81 6.19 -17.86
CA LEU A 323 9.93 7.13 -18.03
C LEU A 323 11.15 6.72 -17.21
N PHE A 324 10.99 6.40 -15.92
CA PHE A 324 12.10 6.00 -15.08
C PHE A 324 12.73 4.67 -15.52
N PRO A 325 11.95 3.59 -15.77
CA PRO A 325 12.49 2.37 -16.38
C PRO A 325 13.24 2.61 -17.69
N GLU A 326 12.68 3.41 -18.59
CA GLU A 326 13.28 3.72 -19.90
C GLU A 326 14.67 4.36 -19.74
N ILE A 327 14.75 5.41 -18.91
CA ILE A 327 16.02 6.10 -18.67
C ILE A 327 17.04 5.18 -17.98
N ALA A 328 16.62 4.45 -16.93
CA ALA A 328 17.50 3.61 -16.14
C ALA A 328 18.05 2.42 -16.93
N LEU A 329 17.24 1.79 -17.78
CA LEU A 329 17.57 0.54 -18.44
C LEU A 329 18.15 0.73 -19.85
N ASN A 330 17.65 1.73 -20.62
CA ASN A 330 18.06 1.93 -21.99
C ASN A 330 19.10 3.04 -22.17
N HIS A 331 19.05 4.11 -21.38
CA HIS A 331 19.97 5.27 -21.52
C HIS A 331 21.17 5.16 -20.58
N PHE A 332 20.99 4.85 -19.29
CA PHE A 332 22.14 4.78 -18.38
C PHE A 332 22.94 3.49 -18.51
N LYS A 333 22.28 2.34 -18.71
CA LYS A 333 22.91 1.02 -18.82
C LYS A 333 23.86 0.67 -17.65
N GLY A 334 24.38 -0.57 -17.60
CA GLY A 334 25.35 -0.97 -16.58
C GLY A 334 24.84 -0.92 -15.14
N VAL A 335 25.62 -0.34 -14.22
CA VAL A 335 25.33 -0.30 -12.78
C VAL A 335 24.00 0.42 -12.46
N PRO A 336 23.66 1.57 -13.06
CA PRO A 336 22.36 2.21 -12.81
C PRO A 336 21.15 1.31 -13.13
N ALA A 337 21.24 0.52 -14.20
CA ALA A 337 20.17 -0.43 -14.56
C ALA A 337 19.99 -1.52 -13.50
N ILE A 338 21.09 -2.07 -12.96
CA ILE A 338 21.06 -3.06 -11.88
C ILE A 338 20.45 -2.45 -10.61
N VAL A 339 20.91 -1.26 -10.24
CA VAL A 339 20.43 -0.54 -9.04
C VAL A 339 18.93 -0.26 -9.14
N PHE A 340 18.47 0.22 -10.31
CA PHE A 340 17.05 0.45 -10.56
C PHE A 340 16.24 -0.85 -10.42
N MET A 341 16.66 -1.94 -11.08
CA MET A 341 15.94 -3.22 -11.05
C MET A 341 15.88 -3.81 -9.65
N LEU A 342 16.97 -3.76 -8.88
CA LEU A 342 16.98 -4.26 -7.50
C LEU A 342 16.09 -3.40 -6.60
N GLY A 343 16.11 -2.07 -6.75
CA GLY A 343 15.25 -1.15 -6.00
C GLY A 343 13.76 -1.37 -6.28
N LEU A 344 13.40 -1.48 -7.55
CA LEU A 344 12.02 -1.75 -7.98
C LEU A 344 11.54 -3.12 -7.47
N THR A 345 12.36 -4.15 -7.64
CA THR A 345 12.06 -5.51 -7.19
C THR A 345 11.87 -5.50 -5.67
N ALA A 346 12.81 -4.93 -4.91
CA ALA A 346 12.72 -4.82 -3.47
C ALA A 346 11.44 -4.11 -3.00
N ALA A 347 11.13 -2.95 -3.58
CA ALA A 347 9.94 -2.16 -3.24
C ALA A 347 8.63 -2.92 -3.46
N THR A 348 8.55 -3.66 -4.57
CA THR A 348 7.30 -4.37 -4.93
C THR A 348 7.12 -5.65 -4.12
N PHE A 349 8.19 -6.41 -3.94
CA PHE A 349 8.10 -7.68 -3.25
C PHE A 349 7.82 -7.48 -1.75
N ALA A 350 8.41 -6.46 -1.09
CA ALA A 350 8.12 -6.09 0.29
C ALA A 350 6.64 -5.75 0.55
N THR A 351 5.92 -5.26 -0.46
CA THR A 351 4.49 -4.96 -0.33
C THR A 351 3.60 -6.14 -0.67
N THR A 352 4.00 -6.98 -1.62
CA THR A 352 3.18 -8.10 -2.07
C THR A 352 3.26 -9.28 -1.12
N ASP A 353 4.44 -9.62 -0.59
CA ASP A 353 4.63 -10.72 0.37
C ASP A 353 3.94 -10.43 1.71
N SER A 354 4.08 -9.21 2.19
CA SER A 354 3.42 -8.72 3.38
C SER A 354 1.90 -8.74 3.22
N GLY A 355 1.39 -8.23 2.09
CA GLY A 355 -0.03 -8.26 1.76
C GLY A 355 -0.60 -9.67 1.70
N LEU A 356 0.11 -10.61 1.06
CA LEU A 356 -0.31 -12.00 0.96
C LEU A 356 -0.35 -12.68 2.36
N THR A 357 0.59 -12.35 3.24
CA THR A 357 0.60 -12.84 4.62
C THR A 357 -0.55 -12.25 5.43
N ALA A 358 -0.87 -10.97 5.26
CA ALA A 358 -1.98 -10.32 5.92
C ALA A 358 -3.35 -10.86 5.46
N LEU A 359 -3.51 -11.10 4.16
CA LEU A 359 -4.68 -11.77 3.58
C LEU A 359 -4.88 -13.16 4.22
N THR A 360 -3.80 -13.94 4.29
CA THR A 360 -3.81 -15.27 4.92
C THR A 360 -4.18 -15.18 6.39
N THR A 361 -3.60 -14.23 7.13
CA THR A 361 -3.86 -14.02 8.56
C THR A 361 -5.32 -13.65 8.80
N SER A 362 -5.82 -12.62 8.11
CA SER A 362 -7.20 -12.16 8.29
C SER A 362 -8.19 -13.27 7.94
N PHE A 363 -8.00 -14.00 6.84
CA PHE A 363 -8.89 -15.09 6.49
C PHE A 363 -8.87 -16.23 7.54
N CYS A 364 -7.70 -16.62 8.02
CA CYS A 364 -7.57 -17.66 9.03
C CYS A 364 -8.19 -17.26 10.38
N ILE A 365 -8.04 -16.00 10.79
CA ILE A 365 -8.58 -15.51 12.06
C ILE A 365 -10.06 -15.16 11.91
N ASP A 366 -10.44 -14.31 10.96
CA ASP A 366 -11.77 -13.70 10.88
C ASP A 366 -12.84 -14.64 10.29
N PHE A 367 -12.44 -15.59 9.42
CA PHE A 367 -13.38 -16.54 8.79
C PHE A 367 -13.23 -17.96 9.31
N LEU A 368 -12.00 -18.45 9.48
CA LEU A 368 -11.74 -19.81 9.97
C LEU A 368 -11.67 -19.91 11.51
N ASN A 369 -11.63 -18.77 12.22
CA ASN A 369 -11.58 -18.67 13.70
C ASN A 369 -10.42 -19.49 14.32
N PHE A 370 -9.22 -19.38 13.76
CA PHE A 370 -8.06 -20.13 14.26
C PHE A 370 -7.67 -19.76 15.70
N ASP A 371 -7.90 -18.53 16.12
CA ASP A 371 -7.70 -18.01 17.47
C ASP A 371 -8.61 -18.68 18.52
N LYS A 372 -9.82 -19.14 18.11
CA LYS A 372 -10.83 -19.73 18.98
C LYS A 372 -10.78 -21.27 19.00
N LYS A 373 -10.03 -21.90 18.09
CA LYS A 373 -9.95 -23.37 17.94
C LYS A 373 -8.85 -23.99 18.82
N LYS A 374 -9.19 -24.36 20.04
CA LYS A 374 -8.23 -24.98 21.00
C LYS A 374 -7.94 -26.47 20.77
N ASN A 375 -8.82 -27.20 20.09
CA ASN A 375 -8.77 -28.67 19.96
C ASN A 375 -8.40 -29.16 18.56
N VAL A 376 -7.89 -28.31 17.68
CA VAL A 376 -7.49 -28.69 16.32
C VAL A 376 -5.98 -28.91 16.29
N PRO A 377 -5.49 -30.05 15.73
CA PRO A 377 -4.05 -30.30 15.60
C PRO A 377 -3.36 -29.17 14.82
N GLU A 378 -2.22 -28.71 15.33
CA GLU A 378 -1.48 -27.58 14.73
C GLU A 378 -1.09 -27.86 13.28
N LYS A 379 -0.69 -29.08 12.95
CA LYS A 379 -0.39 -29.50 11.57
C LYS A 379 -1.55 -29.32 10.60
N LEU A 380 -2.80 -29.52 11.07
CA LEU A 380 -3.99 -29.31 10.24
C LEU A 380 -4.23 -27.81 10.03
N MET A 381 -4.02 -26.99 11.05
CA MET A 381 -4.11 -25.54 10.92
C MET A 381 -3.03 -24.98 9.98
N GLU A 382 -1.81 -25.48 10.08
CA GLU A 382 -0.72 -25.11 9.15
C GLU A 382 -1.04 -25.48 7.71
N ARG A 383 -1.57 -26.68 7.46
CA ARG A 383 -2.01 -27.11 6.13
C ARG A 383 -3.10 -26.22 5.58
N ASN A 384 -4.12 -25.92 6.38
CA ASN A 384 -5.21 -25.03 5.97
C ASN A 384 -4.71 -23.61 5.69
N ARG A 385 -3.80 -23.07 6.51
CA ARG A 385 -3.14 -21.79 6.28
C ARG A 385 -2.40 -21.77 4.94
N THR A 386 -1.67 -22.85 4.61
CA THR A 386 -0.97 -22.98 3.33
C THR A 386 -1.94 -22.97 2.14
N PHE A 387 -3.07 -23.68 2.23
CA PHE A 387 -4.10 -23.66 1.18
C PHE A 387 -4.70 -22.25 1.01
N VAL A 388 -4.97 -21.54 2.09
CA VAL A 388 -5.46 -20.16 2.04
C VAL A 388 -4.44 -19.26 1.36
N HIS A 389 -3.15 -19.39 1.71
CA HIS A 389 -2.06 -18.62 1.13
C HIS A 389 -1.94 -18.83 -0.40
N ILE A 390 -2.00 -20.09 -0.84
CA ILE A 390 -2.01 -20.46 -2.26
C ILE A 390 -3.26 -19.89 -2.95
N GLY A 391 -4.43 -20.02 -2.33
CA GLY A 391 -5.68 -19.48 -2.87
C GLY A 391 -5.61 -17.97 -3.15
N PHE A 392 -5.07 -17.18 -2.21
CA PHE A 392 -4.87 -15.75 -2.42
C PHE A 392 -3.81 -15.44 -3.49
N SER A 393 -2.78 -16.29 -3.63
CA SER A 393 -1.82 -16.14 -4.72
C SER A 393 -2.48 -16.29 -6.10
N PHE A 394 -3.39 -17.26 -6.25
CA PHE A 394 -4.19 -17.40 -7.48
C PHE A 394 -5.15 -16.23 -7.70
N MET A 395 -5.76 -15.71 -6.64
CA MET A 395 -6.62 -14.51 -6.75
C MET A 395 -5.81 -13.28 -7.22
N ILE A 396 -4.61 -13.07 -6.67
CA ILE A 396 -3.71 -11.99 -7.10
C ILE A 396 -3.33 -12.18 -8.58
N LEU A 397 -2.93 -13.40 -8.99
CA LEU A 397 -2.63 -13.72 -10.39
C LEU A 397 -3.79 -13.33 -11.30
N PHE A 398 -5.00 -13.78 -10.97
CA PHE A 398 -6.20 -13.49 -11.75
C PHE A 398 -6.46 -11.99 -11.88
N VAL A 399 -6.37 -11.25 -10.77
CA VAL A 399 -6.61 -9.79 -10.77
C VAL A 399 -5.52 -9.05 -11.55
N VAL A 400 -4.24 -9.49 -11.50
CA VAL A 400 -3.16 -8.89 -12.31
C VAL A 400 -3.45 -9.07 -13.80
N LEU A 401 -3.86 -10.27 -14.21
CA LEU A 401 -4.20 -10.57 -15.62
C LEU A 401 -5.41 -9.75 -16.09
N LEU A 402 -6.45 -9.67 -15.24
CA LEU A 402 -7.62 -8.85 -15.54
C LEU A 402 -7.25 -7.36 -15.66
N PHE A 403 -6.43 -6.84 -14.73
CA PHE A 403 -5.99 -5.46 -14.76
C PHE A 403 -5.16 -5.15 -16.00
N ASN A 404 -4.27 -6.06 -16.41
CA ASN A 404 -3.51 -5.91 -17.64
C ASN A 404 -4.39 -5.81 -18.91
N ALA A 405 -5.56 -6.48 -18.89
CA ALA A 405 -6.48 -6.47 -20.03
C ALA A 405 -7.34 -5.20 -20.13
N VAL A 406 -7.56 -4.47 -19.02
CA VAL A 406 -8.55 -3.36 -18.96
C VAL A 406 -7.97 -2.01 -18.51
N ASN A 407 -6.65 -1.93 -18.16
CA ASN A 407 -6.10 -0.72 -17.57
C ASN A 407 -5.59 0.28 -18.61
N ASP A 408 -6.19 1.48 -18.59
CA ASP A 408 -5.81 2.64 -19.42
C ASP A 408 -5.22 3.79 -18.60
N ALA A 409 -5.13 3.66 -17.26
CA ALA A 409 -4.73 4.73 -16.36
C ALA A 409 -3.40 4.43 -15.65
N SER A 410 -2.78 5.46 -15.07
CA SER A 410 -1.66 5.30 -14.14
C SER A 410 -2.06 4.41 -12.96
N VAL A 411 -1.17 3.50 -12.58
CA VAL A 411 -1.43 2.52 -11.51
C VAL A 411 -1.67 3.21 -10.16
N VAL A 412 -1.00 4.33 -9.89
CA VAL A 412 -1.21 5.08 -8.64
C VAL A 412 -2.63 5.63 -8.57
N THR A 413 -3.15 6.17 -9.67
CA THR A 413 -4.53 6.68 -9.74
C THR A 413 -5.55 5.54 -9.55
N ALA A 414 -5.31 4.39 -10.16
CA ALA A 414 -6.17 3.21 -10.00
C ALA A 414 -6.21 2.72 -8.54
N ILE A 415 -5.05 2.66 -7.85
CA ILE A 415 -4.97 2.27 -6.44
C ILE A 415 -5.77 3.23 -5.54
N PHE A 416 -5.61 4.54 -5.68
CA PHE A 416 -6.35 5.51 -4.86
C PHE A 416 -7.85 5.47 -5.13
N LYS A 417 -8.25 5.28 -6.39
CA LYS A 417 -9.66 5.12 -6.75
C LYS A 417 -10.27 3.88 -6.07
N VAL A 418 -9.61 2.73 -6.13
CA VAL A 418 -10.04 1.51 -5.45
C VAL A 418 -10.07 1.73 -3.93
N ALA A 419 -9.03 2.38 -3.38
CA ALA A 419 -8.96 2.66 -1.95
C ALA A 419 -10.14 3.52 -1.47
N THR A 420 -10.52 4.55 -2.22
CA THR A 420 -11.66 5.41 -1.91
C THR A 420 -12.95 4.63 -1.76
N TYR A 421 -13.22 3.67 -2.65
CA TYR A 421 -14.44 2.89 -2.63
C TYR A 421 -14.44 1.72 -1.64
N THR A 422 -13.28 1.21 -1.28
CA THR A 422 -13.16 0.05 -0.37
C THR A 422 -12.84 0.44 1.07
N TYR A 423 -11.92 1.37 1.30
CA TYR A 423 -11.59 1.81 2.66
C TYR A 423 -12.55 2.86 3.21
N GLY A 424 -13.29 3.60 2.37
CA GLY A 424 -14.34 4.51 2.83
C GLY A 424 -15.36 3.84 3.76
N PRO A 425 -15.99 2.71 3.37
CA PRO A 425 -16.87 1.95 4.24
C PRO A 425 -16.20 1.45 5.53
N LEU A 426 -14.93 1.04 5.48
CA LEU A 426 -14.19 0.67 6.69
C LEU A 426 -14.04 1.84 7.65
N ILE A 427 -13.73 3.03 7.14
CA ILE A 427 -13.66 4.27 7.95
C ILE A 427 -15.02 4.53 8.61
N GLY A 428 -16.12 4.40 7.87
CA GLY A 428 -17.47 4.57 8.40
C GLY A 428 -17.83 3.58 9.49
N LEU A 429 -17.51 2.29 9.30
CA LEU A 429 -17.69 1.22 10.28
C LEU A 429 -16.90 1.48 11.57
N PHE A 430 -15.61 1.79 11.45
CA PHE A 430 -14.76 2.08 12.60
C PHE A 430 -15.17 3.38 13.30
N ALA A 431 -15.49 4.43 12.55
CA ALA A 431 -16.00 5.67 13.13
C ALA A 431 -17.30 5.42 13.91
N PHE A 432 -18.23 4.65 13.36
CA PHE A 432 -19.46 4.31 14.07
C PHE A 432 -19.18 3.50 15.34
N SER A 433 -18.27 2.51 15.25
CA SER A 433 -17.84 1.71 16.40
C SER A 433 -17.24 2.56 17.53
N LEU A 434 -16.47 3.61 17.19
CA LEU A 434 -15.80 4.47 18.17
C LEU A 434 -16.69 5.56 18.76
N PHE A 435 -17.53 6.19 17.92
CA PHE A 435 -18.28 7.39 18.28
C PHE A 435 -19.75 7.12 18.63
N ALA A 436 -20.35 6.02 18.14
CA ALA A 436 -21.75 5.71 18.37
C ALA A 436 -21.96 4.60 19.43
N LYS A 437 -21.15 4.56 20.50
CA LYS A 437 -21.15 3.51 21.54
C LYS A 437 -22.50 3.24 22.20
N LYS A 438 -23.38 4.26 22.27
CA LYS A 438 -24.74 4.16 22.85
C LYS A 438 -25.77 3.58 21.88
N ARG A 439 -25.37 3.23 20.66
CA ARG A 439 -26.26 2.69 19.63
C ARG A 439 -25.91 1.25 19.31
N GLN A 440 -26.94 0.48 18.95
CA GLN A 440 -26.82 -0.90 18.47
C GLN A 440 -27.29 -0.95 17.03
N VAL A 441 -26.41 -1.34 16.12
CA VAL A 441 -26.74 -1.52 14.70
C VAL A 441 -27.51 -2.82 14.51
N MET A 442 -28.44 -2.84 13.55
CA MET A 442 -28.97 -4.08 13.01
C MET A 442 -27.86 -4.79 12.22
N ASP A 443 -27.11 -5.70 12.88
CA ASP A 443 -25.89 -6.34 12.37
C ASP A 443 -26.06 -6.89 10.93
N LYS A 444 -27.23 -7.50 10.64
CA LYS A 444 -27.56 -8.04 9.31
C LYS A 444 -27.70 -6.98 8.21
N ALA A 445 -27.88 -5.70 8.55
CA ALA A 445 -27.99 -4.61 7.56
C ALA A 445 -26.62 -4.12 7.08
N THR A 446 -25.57 -4.37 7.84
CA THR A 446 -24.20 -3.87 7.53
C THR A 446 -23.72 -4.24 6.13
N PRO A 447 -23.85 -5.48 5.62
CA PRO A 447 -23.41 -5.82 4.27
C PRO A 447 -24.05 -4.96 3.16
N TYR A 448 -25.33 -4.65 3.32
CA TYR A 448 -26.06 -3.82 2.35
C TYR A 448 -25.58 -2.37 2.39
N ILE A 449 -25.37 -1.83 3.60
CA ILE A 449 -24.88 -0.44 3.78
C ILE A 449 -23.51 -0.25 3.13
N VAL A 450 -22.58 -1.18 3.34
CA VAL A 450 -21.22 -1.08 2.81
C VAL A 450 -21.12 -1.31 1.29
N ILE A 451 -22.18 -1.84 0.67
CA ILE A 451 -22.31 -1.92 -0.79
C ILE A 451 -22.99 -0.66 -1.34
N ILE A 452 -24.07 -0.22 -0.70
CA ILE A 452 -24.86 0.94 -1.16
C ILE A 452 -24.05 2.25 -1.02
N ALA A 453 -23.30 2.44 0.06
CA ALA A 453 -22.55 3.66 0.29
C ALA A 453 -21.50 3.96 -0.82
N PRO A 454 -20.62 3.00 -1.24
CA PRO A 454 -19.73 3.22 -2.37
C PRO A 454 -20.46 3.45 -3.70
N LEU A 455 -21.61 2.79 -3.93
CA LEU A 455 -22.41 3.04 -5.13
C LEU A 455 -22.95 4.46 -5.16
N LEU A 456 -23.51 4.94 -4.04
CA LEU A 456 -23.95 6.34 -3.93
C LEU A 456 -22.78 7.30 -4.10
N CYS A 457 -21.63 6.99 -3.48
CA CYS A 457 -20.41 7.78 -3.61
C CYS A 457 -19.94 7.86 -5.08
N PHE A 458 -20.02 6.75 -5.82
CA PHE A 458 -19.71 6.73 -7.25
C PHE A 458 -20.63 7.64 -8.06
N PHE A 459 -21.94 7.64 -7.79
CA PHE A 459 -22.87 8.54 -8.45
C PHE A 459 -22.62 10.02 -8.09
N ILE A 460 -22.31 10.30 -6.82
CA ILE A 460 -21.95 11.65 -6.37
C ILE A 460 -20.70 12.12 -7.09
N ASP A 461 -19.65 11.30 -7.18
CA ASP A 461 -18.41 11.61 -7.90
C ASP A 461 -18.67 11.87 -9.39
N LYS A 462 -19.37 10.94 -10.05
CA LYS A 462 -19.66 11.00 -11.48
C LYS A 462 -20.45 12.25 -11.89
N TYR A 463 -21.38 12.69 -11.06
CA TYR A 463 -22.25 13.83 -11.31
C TYR A 463 -21.88 15.07 -10.49
N SER A 464 -20.72 15.07 -9.83
CA SER A 464 -20.29 16.14 -8.92
C SER A 464 -20.25 17.51 -9.57
N THR A 465 -19.78 17.61 -10.80
CA THR A 465 -19.71 18.86 -11.56
C THR A 465 -21.09 19.48 -11.82
N VAL A 466 -22.15 18.66 -11.93
CA VAL A 466 -23.53 19.12 -12.11
C VAL A 466 -24.22 19.35 -10.78
N LEU A 467 -24.03 18.43 -9.83
CA LEU A 467 -24.72 18.45 -8.53
C LEU A 467 -24.11 19.46 -7.54
N LEU A 468 -22.82 19.76 -7.66
CA LEU A 468 -22.05 20.57 -6.73
C LEU A 468 -21.36 21.75 -7.44
N ASP A 469 -22.02 22.34 -8.42
CA ASP A 469 -21.62 23.59 -9.10
C ASP A 469 -20.14 23.58 -9.60
N GLY A 470 -19.78 22.53 -10.33
CA GLY A 470 -18.44 22.38 -10.92
C GLY A 470 -17.41 21.71 -10.00
N TYR A 471 -17.81 21.20 -8.81
CA TYR A 471 -16.88 20.57 -7.89
C TYR A 471 -16.31 19.27 -8.45
N VAL A 472 -14.97 19.15 -8.44
CA VAL A 472 -14.24 17.97 -8.87
C VAL A 472 -13.60 17.32 -7.63
N PHE A 473 -13.98 16.10 -7.32
CA PHE A 473 -13.38 15.33 -6.22
C PHE A 473 -11.95 14.88 -6.56
N ALA A 474 -11.16 14.75 -5.50
CA ALA A 474 -9.89 14.06 -5.49
C ALA A 474 -9.95 12.94 -4.41
N GLU A 475 -8.84 12.70 -3.71
CA GLU A 475 -8.72 11.64 -2.73
C GLU A 475 -9.59 11.86 -1.47
N GLU A 476 -10.06 13.09 -1.20
CA GLU A 476 -10.99 13.40 -0.11
C GLU A 476 -12.37 12.76 -0.29
N LEU A 477 -12.70 12.26 -1.47
CA LEU A 477 -13.94 11.49 -1.71
C LEU A 477 -14.11 10.30 -0.75
N ILE A 478 -13.00 9.76 -0.23
CA ILE A 478 -13.02 8.71 0.78
C ILE A 478 -13.79 9.13 2.04
N ILE A 479 -13.77 10.42 2.39
CA ILE A 479 -14.49 10.98 3.54
C ILE A 479 -16.00 10.90 3.29
N VAL A 480 -16.43 11.28 2.08
CA VAL A 480 -17.85 11.23 1.68
C VAL A 480 -18.37 9.79 1.79
N ASN A 481 -17.60 8.81 1.28
CA ASN A 481 -17.95 7.40 1.36
C ASN A 481 -18.03 6.91 2.83
N GLY A 482 -17.07 7.32 3.68
CA GLY A 482 -17.09 7.03 5.11
C GLY A 482 -18.31 7.63 5.82
N ILE A 483 -18.68 8.87 5.51
CA ILE A 483 -19.87 9.55 6.05
C ILE A 483 -21.17 8.85 5.61
N LEU A 484 -21.29 8.50 4.33
CA LEU A 484 -22.46 7.76 3.82
C LEU A 484 -22.62 6.42 4.55
N THR A 485 -21.54 5.70 4.77
CA THR A 485 -21.56 4.46 5.55
C THR A 485 -21.97 4.71 7.00
N PHE A 486 -21.39 5.74 7.65
CA PHE A 486 -21.75 6.09 9.02
C PHE A 486 -23.24 6.45 9.15
N ILE A 487 -23.76 7.26 8.23
CA ILE A 487 -25.19 7.64 8.21
C ILE A 487 -26.07 6.40 7.99
N GLY A 488 -25.72 5.52 7.05
CA GLY A 488 -26.44 4.27 6.82
C GLY A 488 -26.53 3.41 8.09
N LEU A 489 -25.41 3.26 8.81
CA LEU A 489 -25.38 2.56 10.09
C LEU A 489 -26.20 3.28 11.17
N TRP A 490 -26.18 4.61 11.18
CA TRP A 490 -26.95 5.39 12.14
C TRP A 490 -28.46 5.20 11.94
N VAL A 491 -28.94 5.24 10.72
CA VAL A 491 -30.36 5.03 10.36
C VAL A 491 -30.78 3.61 10.75
N MET A 492 -29.93 2.60 10.50
CA MET A 492 -30.21 1.20 10.82
C MET A 492 -29.81 0.81 12.25
N SER A 493 -29.76 1.76 13.18
CA SER A 493 -29.40 1.52 14.57
C SER A 493 -30.46 2.06 15.55
N THR A 494 -30.59 1.39 16.69
CA THR A 494 -31.42 1.80 17.82
C THR A 494 -30.57 2.21 19.02
N ARG A 495 -31.11 2.93 19.99
CA ARG A 495 -30.42 3.20 21.26
C ARG A 495 -30.29 1.92 22.07
N LYS A 496 -29.13 1.66 22.65
CA LYS A 496 -28.90 0.55 23.60
C LYS A 496 -29.74 0.77 24.85
N THR A 497 -30.37 -0.30 25.36
CA THR A 497 -31.04 -0.31 26.67
C THR A 497 -30.02 -0.17 27.79
N ASN A 498 -30.43 0.30 28.99
CA ASN A 498 -29.54 0.52 30.13
C ASN A 498 -28.77 -0.76 30.53
N GLU A 499 -29.37 -1.95 30.45
CA GLU A 499 -28.70 -3.24 30.72
C GLU A 499 -27.56 -3.55 29.73
N GLN A 500 -27.74 -3.20 28.45
CA GLN A 500 -26.73 -3.40 27.42
C GLN A 500 -25.56 -2.40 27.53
N GLN A 501 -25.77 -1.25 28.17
CA GLN A 501 -24.70 -0.26 28.42
C GLN A 501 -23.76 -0.70 29.55
N ILE A 502 -24.26 -1.42 30.54
CA ILE A 502 -23.46 -1.93 31.67
C ILE A 502 -22.48 -3.01 31.18
N LEU A 503 -22.92 -3.91 30.29
CA LEU A 503 -22.10 -5.00 29.74
C LEU A 503 -20.96 -4.53 28.81
N VAL A 504 -21.03 -3.32 28.26
CA VAL A 504 -19.99 -2.77 27.37
C VAL A 504 -18.92 -2.00 28.15
N ASN A 505 -19.23 -1.56 29.36
CA ASN A 505 -18.31 -0.81 30.23
C ASN A 505 -17.56 -1.67 31.26
N ALA A 506 -17.95 -2.94 31.42
CA ALA A 506 -17.29 -3.96 32.21
C ALA A 506 -16.29 -4.76 31.34
#